data_e29f77f12409af34c83916ebce49d051
#
_entry.id   e29f77f12409af34c83916ebce49d051
#
_cell.length_a   1.000
_cell.length_b   1.000
_cell.length_c   1.000
_cell.angle_alpha   90.00
_cell.angle_beta   90.00
_cell.angle_gamma   90.00
#
_symmetry.space_group_name_H-M   'P 1'
#
loop_
_entity.id
_entity.type
_entity.pdbx_description
1 polymer ?
#
loop_
_entity_poly.entity_id
_entity_poly.type
_entity_poly.pdbx_seq_one_letter_code
_entity_poly.pdbx_strand_id
1 'polypeptide(L)'
;MGFSDGASYALSLGLTNGDLFTHVIAFSPGFMAPASRRGKPPVFVSHGTHDSVLPIERCSRRIVPQLDRAGYQVRYREFDGPHTVPESIAREALHWFSSNEGTADVDAPGDDGI
;
A
#
# COMPACT_ATOMS: atom_id res chain seq x y z
N MET A 1 4.07 -5.06 -5.84
CA MET A 1 4.66 -3.75 -5.53
C MET A 1 4.72 -2.93 -6.80
N GLY A 2 4.37 -1.68 -6.71
CA GLY A 2 4.39 -0.82 -7.87
C GLY A 2 4.53 0.64 -7.51
N PHE A 3 4.92 1.45 -8.50
CA PHE A 3 5.07 2.89 -8.40
C PHE A 3 4.25 3.54 -9.52
N SER A 4 3.54 4.62 -9.18
CA SER A 4 2.77 5.42 -10.15
C SER A 4 1.68 4.56 -10.80
N ASP A 5 1.64 4.46 -12.13
CA ASP A 5 0.67 3.59 -12.82
C ASP A 5 0.86 2.14 -12.40
N GLY A 6 2.12 1.72 -12.20
CA GLY A 6 2.38 0.39 -11.66
C GLY A 6 1.76 0.18 -10.30
N ALA A 7 1.71 1.23 -9.46
CA ALA A 7 1.06 1.15 -8.16
C ALA A 7 -0.45 0.98 -8.32
N SER A 8 -1.05 1.69 -9.27
CA SER A 8 -2.48 1.57 -9.53
C SER A 8 -2.84 0.15 -9.98
N TYR A 9 -2.02 -0.42 -10.86
CA TYR A 9 -2.21 -1.79 -11.30
C TYR A 9 -1.96 -2.79 -10.17
N ALA A 10 -0.92 -2.56 -9.35
CA ALA A 10 -0.62 -3.43 -8.22
C ALA A 10 -1.79 -3.47 -7.23
N LEU A 11 -2.37 -2.30 -6.94
CA LEU A 11 -3.55 -2.23 -6.09
C LEU A 11 -4.71 -2.98 -6.70
N SER A 12 -5.01 -2.69 -7.96
CA SER A 12 -6.18 -3.28 -8.62
C SER A 12 -6.07 -4.79 -8.70
N LEU A 13 -4.89 -5.30 -9.09
CA LEU A 13 -4.64 -6.74 -9.15
C LEU A 13 -4.65 -7.37 -7.77
N GLY A 14 -3.99 -6.71 -6.81
CA GLY A 14 -3.89 -7.24 -5.44
C GLY A 14 -5.24 -7.36 -4.77
N LEU A 15 -6.13 -6.39 -4.99
CA LEU A 15 -7.47 -6.45 -4.41
C LEU A 15 -8.36 -7.44 -5.13
N THR A 16 -8.21 -7.55 -6.46
CA THR A 16 -8.99 -8.53 -7.23
C THR A 16 -8.62 -9.95 -6.87
N ASN A 17 -7.34 -10.18 -6.56
CA ASN A 17 -6.81 -11.50 -6.25
C ASN A 17 -6.24 -11.57 -4.83
N GLY A 18 -6.90 -10.91 -3.89
CA GLY A 18 -6.38 -10.82 -2.53
C GLY A 18 -6.27 -12.14 -1.80
N ASP A 19 -6.93 -13.17 -2.29
CA ASP A 19 -6.79 -14.51 -1.74
C ASP A 19 -5.49 -15.18 -2.20
N LEU A 20 -4.80 -14.61 -3.20
CA LEU A 20 -3.54 -15.13 -3.71
C LEU A 20 -2.32 -14.31 -3.24
N PHE A 21 -2.52 -13.07 -2.85
CA PHE A 21 -1.44 -12.18 -2.45
C PHE A 21 -1.44 -11.96 -0.95
N THR A 22 -0.26 -11.97 -0.34
CA THR A 22 -0.13 -11.76 1.10
C THR A 22 -0.06 -10.28 1.47
N HIS A 23 0.45 -9.45 0.56
CA HIS A 23 0.65 -8.02 0.81
C HIS A 23 0.54 -7.25 -0.49
N VAL A 24 0.16 -5.97 -0.39
CA VAL A 24 0.16 -5.05 -1.52
C VAL A 24 0.94 -3.82 -1.14
N ILE A 25 1.91 -3.42 -1.97
CA ILE A 25 2.70 -2.22 -1.76
C ILE A 25 2.50 -1.31 -2.96
N ALA A 26 2.00 -0.10 -2.71
CA ALA A 26 1.70 0.85 -3.77
C ALA A 26 2.34 2.20 -3.44
N PHE A 27 3.32 2.60 -4.25
CA PHE A 27 3.99 3.88 -4.12
C PHE A 27 3.37 4.87 -5.10
N SER A 28 2.79 5.95 -4.57
CA SER A 28 2.18 7.03 -5.37
C SER A 28 1.13 6.51 -6.37
N PRO A 29 0.13 5.75 -5.91
CA PRO A 29 -0.88 5.24 -6.83
C PRO A 29 -1.80 6.36 -7.32
N GLY A 30 -2.27 6.24 -8.56
CA GLY A 30 -3.18 7.22 -9.14
C GLY A 30 -4.64 6.81 -9.00
N PHE A 31 -4.92 5.51 -9.07
CA PHE A 31 -6.29 5.03 -9.00
C PHE A 31 -6.32 3.61 -8.43
N MET A 32 -7.54 3.17 -8.12
CA MET A 32 -7.77 1.83 -7.61
C MET A 32 -9.05 1.32 -8.28
N ALA A 33 -8.92 0.28 -9.11
CA ALA A 33 -10.05 -0.22 -9.89
C ALA A 33 -10.03 -1.76 -9.96
N PRO A 34 -10.27 -2.44 -8.83
CA PRO A 34 -10.31 -3.90 -8.85
C PRO A 34 -11.57 -4.40 -9.57
N ALA A 35 -11.44 -5.46 -10.34
CA ALA A 35 -12.57 -6.08 -11.01
C ALA A 35 -13.53 -6.71 -9.99
N SER A 36 -12.98 -7.22 -8.90
CA SER A 36 -13.73 -7.74 -7.77
C SER A 36 -12.82 -7.65 -6.56
N ARG A 37 -13.32 -8.01 -5.38
CA ARG A 37 -12.49 -7.98 -4.18
C ARG A 37 -12.53 -9.33 -3.51
N ARG A 38 -11.35 -9.91 -3.33
CA ARG A 38 -11.20 -11.20 -2.68
C ARG A 38 -10.15 -11.08 -1.60
N GLY A 39 -10.44 -11.59 -0.42
CA GLY A 39 -9.54 -11.51 0.70
C GLY A 39 -9.31 -10.06 1.12
N LYS A 40 -8.43 -9.85 2.07
CA LYS A 40 -8.09 -8.51 2.54
C LYS A 40 -6.61 -8.46 2.88
N PRO A 41 -5.73 -8.50 1.85
CA PRO A 41 -4.30 -8.42 2.13
C PRO A 41 -3.96 -7.06 2.73
N PRO A 42 -3.02 -6.99 3.65
CA PRO A 42 -2.55 -5.71 4.16
C PRO A 42 -1.94 -4.88 3.04
N VAL A 43 -2.12 -3.57 3.10
CA VAL A 43 -1.75 -2.64 2.03
C VAL A 43 -0.84 -1.56 2.59
N PHE A 44 0.26 -1.29 1.90
CA PHE A 44 1.14 -0.17 2.19
C PHE A 44 1.01 0.84 1.06
N VAL A 45 0.73 2.10 1.40
CA VAL A 45 0.60 3.18 0.42
C VAL A 45 1.48 4.34 0.84
N SER A 46 2.21 4.93 -0.09
CA SER A 46 2.92 6.18 0.15
C SER A 46 2.64 7.16 -0.97
N HIS A 47 2.74 8.45 -0.66
CA HIS A 47 2.49 9.49 -1.64
C HIS A 47 3.15 10.79 -1.20
N GLY A 48 3.77 11.51 -2.15
CA GLY A 48 4.38 12.81 -1.88
C GLY A 48 3.33 13.91 -1.85
N THR A 49 3.44 14.79 -0.86
CA THR A 49 2.47 15.90 -0.73
C THR A 49 2.60 16.92 -1.84
N HIS A 50 3.74 16.95 -2.54
CA HIS A 50 4.01 17.87 -3.65
C HIS A 50 4.04 17.14 -5.00
N ASP A 51 3.36 16.02 -5.10
CA ASP A 51 3.29 15.25 -6.34
C ASP A 51 2.49 16.04 -7.37
N SER A 52 3.15 16.48 -8.45
CA SER A 52 2.50 17.25 -9.50
C SER A 52 2.02 16.37 -10.65
N VAL A 53 2.45 15.12 -10.68
CA VAL A 53 2.03 14.17 -11.71
C VAL A 53 0.71 13.52 -11.31
N LEU A 54 0.63 13.02 -10.07
CA LEU A 54 -0.58 12.43 -9.50
C LEU A 54 -0.88 13.16 -8.19
N PRO A 55 -1.66 14.24 -8.24
CA PRO A 55 -1.94 15.04 -7.04
C PRO A 55 -2.52 14.20 -5.91
N ILE A 56 -1.93 14.32 -4.73
CA ILE A 56 -2.26 13.48 -3.59
C ILE A 56 -3.74 13.57 -3.18
N GLU A 57 -4.34 14.75 -3.31
CA GLU A 57 -5.75 14.94 -2.95
C GLU A 57 -6.70 14.12 -3.81
N ARG A 58 -6.33 13.88 -5.05
CA ARG A 58 -7.17 13.14 -5.98
C ARG A 58 -6.81 11.65 -6.02
N CYS A 59 -5.70 11.28 -5.44
CA CYS A 59 -5.17 9.93 -5.53
C CYS A 59 -5.16 9.26 -4.17
N SER A 60 -4.03 9.22 -3.49
CA SER A 60 -3.94 8.45 -2.25
C SER A 60 -4.89 8.94 -1.16
N ARG A 61 -5.15 10.23 -1.08
CA ARG A 61 -6.08 10.77 -0.09
C ARG A 61 -7.53 10.38 -0.35
N ARG A 62 -7.83 9.84 -1.53
CA ARG A 62 -9.14 9.24 -1.81
C ARG A 62 -9.09 7.73 -1.67
N ILE A 63 -8.00 7.13 -2.11
CA ILE A 63 -7.84 5.68 -2.10
C ILE A 63 -7.81 5.14 -0.67
N VAL A 64 -7.01 5.75 0.20
CA VAL A 64 -6.81 5.24 1.55
C VAL A 64 -8.11 5.21 2.37
N PRO A 65 -8.93 6.26 2.39
CA PRO A 65 -10.21 6.18 3.11
C PRO A 65 -11.14 5.11 2.53
N GLN A 66 -11.10 4.87 1.22
CA GLN A 66 -11.91 3.81 0.63
C GLN A 66 -11.46 2.44 1.10
N LEU A 67 -10.15 2.22 1.18
CA LEU A 67 -9.61 0.97 1.70
C LEU A 67 -9.97 0.77 3.16
N ASP A 68 -9.85 1.84 3.96
CA ASP A 68 -10.22 1.77 5.38
C ASP A 68 -11.68 1.40 5.56
N ARG A 69 -12.57 2.03 4.79
CA ARG A 69 -14.00 1.74 4.88
C ARG A 69 -14.33 0.33 4.43
N ALA A 70 -13.53 -0.22 3.54
CA ALA A 70 -13.71 -1.59 3.07
C ALA A 70 -13.10 -2.63 4.01
N GLY A 71 -12.45 -2.18 5.10
CA GLY A 71 -11.94 -3.08 6.12
C GLY A 71 -10.51 -3.57 5.91
N TYR A 72 -9.77 -2.95 5.00
CA TYR A 72 -8.36 -3.31 4.78
C TYR A 72 -7.48 -2.71 5.87
N GLN A 73 -6.40 -3.41 6.20
CA GLN A 73 -5.35 -2.86 7.05
C GLN A 73 -4.41 -2.06 6.16
N VAL A 74 -4.33 -0.75 6.39
CA VAL A 74 -3.53 0.13 5.54
C VAL A 74 -2.45 0.81 6.38
N ARG A 75 -1.20 0.71 5.93
CA ARG A 75 -0.12 1.54 6.42
C ARG A 75 0.08 2.64 5.39
N TYR A 76 -0.23 3.87 5.76
CA TYR A 76 -0.18 5.00 4.84
C TYR A 76 0.89 6.00 5.29
N ARG A 77 1.75 6.42 4.35
CA ARG A 77 2.80 7.37 4.62
C ARG A 77 2.77 8.50 3.59
N GLU A 78 2.58 9.72 4.06
CA GLU A 78 2.79 10.91 3.24
C GLU A 78 4.18 11.45 3.53
N PHE A 79 4.84 11.99 2.53
CA PHE A 79 6.15 12.59 2.72
C PHE A 79 6.20 13.93 2.00
N ASP A 80 7.06 14.82 2.48
CA ASP A 80 7.20 16.15 1.90
C ASP A 80 8.09 16.05 0.67
N GLY A 81 7.48 15.77 -0.48
CA GLY A 81 8.25 15.61 -1.70
C GLY A 81 7.38 15.35 -2.90
N PRO A 82 8.03 15.18 -4.06
CA PRO A 82 7.34 15.08 -5.35
C PRO A 82 6.94 13.64 -5.67
N HIS A 83 6.70 13.38 -6.97
CA HIS A 83 6.31 12.07 -7.50
C HIS A 83 7.52 11.14 -7.53
N THR A 84 7.81 10.50 -6.41
CA THR A 84 8.99 9.67 -6.26
C THR A 84 8.79 8.68 -5.10
N VAL A 85 9.77 7.81 -4.90
CA VAL A 85 9.82 6.93 -3.74
C VAL A 85 11.13 7.21 -3.01
N PRO A 86 11.09 7.96 -1.90
CA PRO A 86 12.30 8.18 -1.11
C PRO A 86 12.85 6.86 -0.57
N GLU A 87 14.17 6.80 -0.43
CA GLU A 87 14.81 5.58 0.05
C GLU A 87 14.28 5.15 1.42
N SER A 88 14.02 6.12 2.30
CA SER A 88 13.49 5.83 3.63
C SER A 88 12.11 5.20 3.56
N ILE A 89 11.30 5.62 2.62
CA ILE A 89 9.95 5.07 2.43
C ILE A 89 10.04 3.65 1.86
N ALA A 90 10.92 3.43 0.88
CA ALA A 90 11.11 2.09 0.33
C ALA A 90 11.61 1.12 1.41
N ARG A 91 12.51 1.59 2.26
CA ARG A 91 13.03 0.80 3.37
C ARG A 91 11.93 0.48 4.39
N GLU A 92 11.11 1.46 4.68
CA GLU A 92 9.97 1.25 5.60
C GLU A 92 9.00 0.22 5.03
N ALA A 93 8.74 0.27 3.73
CA ALA A 93 7.83 -0.68 3.09
C ALA A 93 8.37 -2.11 3.19
N LEU A 94 9.67 -2.28 2.97
CA LEU A 94 10.29 -3.61 3.09
C LEU A 94 10.24 -4.11 4.53
N HIS A 95 10.51 -3.24 5.48
CA HIS A 95 10.45 -3.60 6.89
C HIS A 95 9.01 -3.97 7.28
N TRP A 96 8.04 -3.20 6.82
CA TRP A 96 6.63 -3.48 7.05
C TRP A 96 6.24 -4.84 6.46
N PHE A 97 6.69 -5.12 5.26
CA PHE A 97 6.39 -6.40 4.60
C PHE A 97 6.89 -7.57 5.45
N SER A 98 8.14 -7.49 5.91
CA SER A 98 8.73 -8.54 6.72
C SER A 98 8.00 -8.71 8.06
N SER A 99 7.64 -7.59 8.70
CA SER A 99 6.95 -7.63 10.00
C SER A 99 5.55 -8.22 9.87
N ASN A 100 4.81 -7.81 8.82
CA ASN A 100 3.47 -8.34 8.61
C ASN A 100 3.50 -9.82 8.26
N GLU A 101 4.49 -10.23 7.51
CA GLU A 101 4.64 -11.63 7.17
C GLU A 101 4.88 -12.46 8.42
N GLY A 102 5.75 -11.98 9.31
CA GLY A 102 5.98 -12.64 10.58
C GLY A 102 4.75 -12.66 11.46
N THR A 103 3.98 -11.57 11.44
CA THR A 103 2.74 -11.47 12.21
C THR A 103 1.72 -12.48 11.69
N ALA A 104 1.65 -12.60 10.39
CA ALA A 104 0.71 -13.51 9.80
C ALA A 104 0.96 -14.94 10.24
N ASP A 105 2.18 -15.22 10.56
CA ASP A 105 2.45 -16.51 11.09
C ASP A 105 1.99 -16.65 12.47
N VAL A 106 1.57 -15.99 12.96
CA VAL A 106 1.03 -16.31 13.92
C VAL A 106 1.21 -16.10 15.04
N ASP A 107 1.35 -15.92 15.16
CA ASP A 107 1.42 -15.80 16.20
C ASP A 107 2.57 -15.51 16.78
N ALA A 108 3.23 -15.39 16.16
CA ALA A 108 4.39 -15.09 16.53
C ALA A 108 4.58 -13.91 17.05
N PRO A 109 4.70 -13.70 17.68
CA PRO A 109 4.68 -12.69 18.08
C PRO A 109 5.72 -11.87 17.98
N GLY A 110 5.92 -11.87 17.78
CA GLY A 110 6.61 -11.18 17.69
C GLY A 110 7.24 -10.65 17.23
N ASP A 111 7.40 -10.81 17.10
CA ASP A 111 8.01 -10.33 16.77
C ASP A 111 8.25 -9.48 16.51
N ASP A 112 8.28 -9.42 16.59
CA ASP A 112 8.52 -8.68 16.32
C ASP A 112 9.01 -7.92 16.13
N GLY A 113 9.21 -8.01 16.06
CA GLY A 113 9.75 -7.36 15.90
C GLY A 113 10.43 -7.06 15.50
N ILE A 114 10.69 -7.26 15.39
CA ILE A 114 11.43 -6.97 15.19
C ILE A 114 11.63 -6.42 15.03
#